data_a51ffdfab3dc762d8258f87ddbea5e17
#
_entry.id   a51ffdfab3dc762d8258f87ddbea5e17
#
_cell.length_a   1.000
_cell.length_b   1.000
_cell.length_c   1.000
_cell.angle_alpha   90.00
_cell.angle_beta   90.00
_cell.angle_gamma   90.00
#
_symmetry.space_group_name_H-M   'P 1'
#
loop_
_entity.id
_entity.type
_entity.pdbx_description
1 polymer ?
#
loop_
_entity_poly.entity_id
_entity_poly.type
_entity_poly.pdbx_seq_one_letter_code
_entity_poly.pdbx_strand_id
1 'polypeptide(L)'
;VIRCVGNPDRRFNEDALRMLRAYRFCAKLGFSMDETVKTSIDTNASLIQYVSIERIVHELKEIMETNPQVLADMTLLLKPVFNELDLALRCSQNSIYHYTDVLHHTLDAMCYLKPYDETLAFALLFHDLGKVQVKTTDSNGKDHFKHHAKVGSELSKELCRRFKLTNEQRKWIPFYVLHHDDKFTCDLDCIYKYRVTYHLDEEHLLNLLQIRYCDAMAHSEL
;
A
#
# COMPACT_ATOMS: atom_id res chain seq x y z
N VAL A 1 12.25 22.36 5.38
CA VAL A 1 12.94 21.19 5.95
C VAL A 1 12.31 20.85 7.31
N ILE A 2 11.97 19.58 7.52
CA ILE A 2 11.49 19.06 8.82
C ILE A 2 12.69 18.80 9.73
N ARG A 3 12.68 19.40 10.91
CA ARG A 3 13.71 19.25 11.94
C ARG A 3 13.11 18.85 13.28
N CYS A 4 13.90 18.18 14.10
CA CYS A 4 13.52 17.87 15.47
C CYS A 4 13.92 19.02 16.40
N VAL A 5 13.04 19.36 17.36
CA VAL A 5 13.40 20.28 18.45
C VAL A 5 14.17 19.49 19.51
N GLY A 6 15.44 19.80 19.67
CA GLY A 6 16.37 19.09 20.55
C GLY A 6 17.00 17.87 19.89
N ASN A 7 17.48 16.92 20.69
CA ASN A 7 18.13 15.70 20.21
C ASN A 7 17.09 14.70 19.68
N PRO A 8 17.15 14.29 18.39
CA PRO A 8 16.17 13.38 17.79
C PRO A 8 16.09 12.03 18.50
N ASP A 9 17.22 11.40 18.85
CA ASP A 9 17.22 10.09 19.50
C ASP A 9 16.47 10.11 20.82
N ARG A 10 16.71 11.13 21.63
CA ARG A 10 15.98 11.31 22.89
C ARG A 10 14.48 11.47 22.63
N ARG A 11 14.11 12.28 21.64
CA ARG A 11 12.69 12.53 21.31
C ARG A 11 11.97 11.29 20.78
N PHE A 12 12.66 10.45 20.03
CA PHE A 12 12.08 9.19 19.50
C PHE A 12 11.99 8.11 20.58
N ASN A 13 12.92 8.09 21.54
CA ASN A 13 12.83 7.22 22.71
C ASN A 13 11.69 7.62 23.67
N GLU A 14 11.34 8.92 23.75
CA GLU A 14 10.17 9.37 24.53
C GLU A 14 8.84 8.95 23.89
N ASP A 15 8.71 9.05 22.56
CA ASP A 15 7.53 8.61 21.78
C ASP A 15 7.95 8.29 20.34
N ALA A 16 8.04 7.00 20.03
CA ALA A 16 8.46 6.51 18.72
C ALA A 16 7.50 6.90 17.58
N LEU A 17 6.23 7.22 17.86
CA LEU A 17 5.29 7.72 16.84
C LEU A 17 5.76 9.02 16.20
N ARG A 18 6.62 9.78 16.86
CA ARG A 18 7.20 11.01 16.29
C ARG A 18 7.98 10.75 15.00
N MET A 19 8.52 9.55 14.82
CA MET A 19 9.17 9.14 13.57
C MET A 19 8.16 9.12 12.42
N LEU A 20 6.99 8.51 12.59
CA LEU A 20 5.91 8.53 11.58
C LEU A 20 5.38 9.95 11.34
N ARG A 21 5.21 10.73 12.40
CA ARG A 21 4.79 12.13 12.28
C ARG A 21 5.76 12.98 11.47
N ALA A 22 7.07 12.73 11.55
CA ALA A 22 8.05 13.44 10.72
C ALA A 22 7.78 13.18 9.23
N TYR A 23 7.55 11.93 8.83
CA TYR A 23 7.17 11.57 7.46
C TYR A 23 5.82 12.15 7.04
N ARG A 24 4.81 12.11 7.93
CA ARG A 24 3.53 12.75 7.65
C ARG A 24 3.66 14.25 7.40
N PHE A 25 4.49 14.94 8.14
CA PHE A 25 4.76 16.36 7.87
C PHE A 25 5.50 16.58 6.56
N CYS A 26 6.43 15.69 6.18
CA CYS A 26 7.04 15.73 4.85
C CYS A 26 5.96 15.58 3.76
N ALA A 27 5.06 14.61 3.89
CA ALA A 27 3.96 14.39 2.94
C ALA A 27 3.05 15.62 2.84
N LYS A 28 2.60 16.15 3.99
CA LYS A 28 1.62 17.24 4.07
C LYS A 28 2.16 18.59 3.61
N LEU A 29 3.42 18.88 3.87
CA LEU A 29 4.03 20.21 3.63
C LEU A 29 4.93 20.22 2.39
N GLY A 30 5.19 19.07 1.76
CA GLY A 30 6.15 18.96 0.68
C GLY A 30 7.59 19.28 1.10
N PHE A 31 7.93 19.11 2.37
CA PHE A 31 9.25 19.42 2.92
C PHE A 31 10.14 18.19 2.93
N SER A 32 11.42 18.37 2.67
CA SER A 32 12.44 17.36 2.91
C SER A 32 12.68 17.17 4.41
N MET A 33 13.18 16.00 4.78
CA MET A 33 13.62 15.71 6.16
C MET A 33 15.10 16.09 6.31
N ASP A 34 15.45 16.63 7.48
CA ASP A 34 16.85 16.87 7.85
C ASP A 34 17.58 15.54 8.01
N GLU A 35 18.81 15.42 7.48
CA GLU A 35 19.58 14.17 7.49
C GLU A 35 19.85 13.64 8.89
N THR A 36 20.01 14.50 9.89
CA THR A 36 20.19 14.06 11.28
C THR A 36 18.93 13.40 11.83
N VAL A 37 17.76 13.89 11.44
CA VAL A 37 16.47 13.30 11.80
C VAL A 37 16.29 11.96 11.09
N LYS A 38 16.60 11.87 9.80
CA LYS A 38 16.53 10.65 9.00
C LYS A 38 17.43 9.56 9.58
N THR A 39 18.70 9.86 9.81
CA THR A 39 19.66 8.92 10.41
C THR A 39 19.20 8.44 11.80
N SER A 40 18.64 9.34 12.61
CA SER A 40 18.10 8.98 13.91
C SER A 40 16.86 8.08 13.79
N ILE A 41 15.97 8.31 12.81
CA ILE A 41 14.83 7.42 12.54
C ILE A 41 15.34 6.02 12.16
N ASP A 42 16.30 5.92 11.25
CA ASP A 42 16.85 4.63 10.81
C ASP A 42 17.47 3.85 11.98
N THR A 43 18.20 4.55 12.85
CA THR A 43 18.82 3.96 14.06
C THR A 43 17.76 3.48 15.06
N ASN A 44 16.65 4.20 15.22
CA ASN A 44 15.61 3.94 16.22
C ASN A 44 14.37 3.24 15.63
N ALA A 45 14.41 2.80 14.36
CA ALA A 45 13.26 2.23 13.65
C ALA A 45 12.57 1.08 14.41
N SER A 46 13.33 0.25 15.12
CA SER A 46 12.79 -0.86 15.90
C SER A 46 11.84 -0.44 17.02
N LEU A 47 11.93 0.81 17.49
CA LEU A 47 11.04 1.32 18.55
C LEU A 47 9.58 1.41 18.11
N ILE A 48 9.30 1.44 16.80
CA ILE A 48 7.93 1.52 16.28
C ILE A 48 7.06 0.33 16.72
N GLN A 49 7.64 -0.84 16.98
CA GLN A 49 6.93 -2.03 17.46
C GLN A 49 6.24 -1.83 18.82
N TYR A 50 6.66 -0.83 19.61
CA TYR A 50 6.07 -0.51 20.91
C TYR A 50 4.94 0.52 20.82
N VAL A 51 4.68 1.06 19.63
CA VAL A 51 3.55 1.97 19.38
C VAL A 51 2.31 1.14 19.06
N SER A 52 1.14 1.53 19.61
CA SER A 52 -0.10 0.81 19.29
C SER A 52 -0.41 0.90 17.79
N ILE A 53 -0.89 -0.20 17.23
CA ILE A 53 -1.14 -0.30 15.79
C ILE A 53 -2.17 0.73 15.31
N GLU A 54 -3.13 1.09 16.14
CA GLU A 54 -4.16 2.09 15.82
C GLU A 54 -3.53 3.49 15.61
N ARG A 55 -2.53 3.84 16.41
CA ARG A 55 -1.79 5.10 16.24
C ARG A 55 -0.96 5.08 14.95
N ILE A 56 -0.32 3.94 14.64
CA ILE A 56 0.44 3.77 13.39
C ILE A 56 -0.50 3.90 12.20
N VAL A 57 -1.62 3.18 12.20
CA VAL A 57 -2.61 3.20 11.11
C VAL A 57 -3.18 4.59 10.89
N HIS A 58 -3.41 5.36 11.96
CA HIS A 58 -3.85 6.74 11.83
C HIS A 58 -2.84 7.61 11.06
N GLU A 59 -1.55 7.54 11.39
CA GLU A 59 -0.53 8.30 10.66
C GLU A 59 -0.38 7.81 9.21
N LEU A 60 -0.52 6.49 8.95
CA LEU A 60 -0.50 5.93 7.60
C LEU A 60 -1.64 6.46 6.73
N LYS A 61 -2.87 6.55 7.26
CA LYS A 61 -4.02 7.12 6.55
C LYS A 61 -3.76 8.56 6.11
N GLU A 62 -3.26 9.39 7.01
CA GLU A 62 -2.91 10.79 6.71
C GLU A 62 -1.82 10.90 5.62
N ILE A 63 -0.85 9.97 5.62
CA ILE A 63 0.20 9.94 4.60
C ILE A 63 -0.38 9.49 3.25
N MET A 64 -1.18 8.42 3.24
CA MET A 64 -1.79 7.88 2.01
C MET A 64 -2.71 8.91 1.34
N GLU A 65 -3.49 9.67 2.12
CA GLU A 65 -4.36 10.72 1.63
C GLU A 65 -3.58 11.89 1.02
N THR A 66 -2.45 12.25 1.62
CA THR A 66 -1.71 13.47 1.28
C THR A 66 -0.68 13.23 0.18
N ASN A 67 0.19 12.24 0.37
CA ASN A 67 1.23 11.85 -0.58
C ASN A 67 1.71 10.41 -0.30
N PRO A 68 1.13 9.41 -0.95
CA PRO A 68 1.48 8.00 -0.75
C PRO A 68 2.94 7.67 -1.10
N GLN A 69 3.60 8.44 -1.98
CA GLN A 69 4.99 8.21 -2.39
C GLN A 69 5.97 8.21 -1.22
N VAL A 70 5.66 8.93 -0.15
CA VAL A 70 6.48 8.99 1.07
C VAL A 70 6.62 7.61 1.73
N LEU A 71 5.70 6.67 1.51
CA LEU A 71 5.78 5.30 2.06
C LEU A 71 7.02 4.53 1.58
N ALA A 72 7.56 4.84 0.40
CA ALA A 72 8.79 4.22 -0.09
C ALA A 72 9.99 4.52 0.83
N ASP A 73 10.08 5.74 1.35
CA ASP A 73 11.13 6.17 2.28
C ASP A 73 10.95 5.59 3.70
N MET A 74 9.78 5.03 3.99
CA MET A 74 9.42 4.57 5.33
C MET A 74 9.55 3.06 5.52
N THR A 75 9.96 2.31 4.51
CA THR A 75 9.97 0.83 4.55
C THR A 75 10.81 0.27 5.69
N LEU A 76 11.98 0.89 5.97
CA LEU A 76 12.83 0.49 7.09
C LEU A 76 12.14 0.76 8.45
N LEU A 77 11.54 1.93 8.61
CA LEU A 77 10.80 2.29 9.83
C LEU A 77 9.60 1.36 10.07
N LEU A 78 8.86 1.03 9.00
CA LEU A 78 7.65 0.21 9.09
C LEU A 78 7.95 -1.30 9.18
N LYS A 79 9.15 -1.74 8.85
CA LYS A 79 9.54 -3.15 8.78
C LYS A 79 9.13 -3.98 10.01
N PRO A 80 9.26 -3.51 11.26
CA PRO A 80 8.86 -4.30 12.44
C PRO A 80 7.35 -4.58 12.53
N VAL A 81 6.51 -3.79 11.86
CA VAL A 81 5.03 -3.87 11.93
C VAL A 81 4.38 -4.14 10.59
N PHE A 82 5.06 -3.82 9.48
CA PHE A 82 4.58 -3.99 8.10
C PHE A 82 5.75 -4.30 7.16
N ASN A 83 6.37 -5.47 7.35
CA ASN A 83 7.53 -5.92 6.56
C ASN A 83 7.19 -6.12 5.07
N GLU A 84 5.93 -6.33 4.73
CA GLU A 84 5.46 -6.55 3.38
C GLU A 84 5.82 -5.39 2.44
N LEU A 85 5.90 -4.15 2.94
CA LEU A 85 6.36 -3.00 2.16
C LEU A 85 7.83 -3.09 1.77
N ASP A 86 8.71 -3.51 2.71
CA ASP A 86 10.15 -3.71 2.40
C ASP A 86 10.33 -4.84 1.38
N LEU A 87 9.54 -5.89 1.47
CA LEU A 87 9.56 -6.99 0.51
C LEU A 87 9.05 -6.56 -0.88
N ALA A 88 8.00 -5.74 -0.94
CA ALA A 88 7.46 -5.19 -2.18
C ALA A 88 8.47 -4.25 -2.87
N LEU A 89 9.18 -3.40 -2.12
CA LEU A 89 10.25 -2.53 -2.62
C LEU A 89 11.38 -3.34 -3.27
N ARG A 90 11.67 -4.52 -2.74
CA ARG A 90 12.74 -5.41 -3.27
C ARG A 90 12.26 -6.33 -4.40
N CYS A 91 10.98 -6.33 -4.70
CA CYS A 91 10.38 -7.18 -5.72
C CYS A 91 10.32 -6.45 -7.06
N SER A 92 11.39 -6.56 -7.85
CA SER A 92 11.43 -6.06 -9.22
C SER A 92 10.40 -6.76 -10.10
N GLN A 93 9.90 -6.07 -11.12
CA GLN A 93 8.95 -6.58 -12.10
C GLN A 93 9.56 -6.46 -13.50
N ASN A 94 10.22 -7.53 -13.97
CA ASN A 94 10.75 -7.57 -15.33
C ASN A 94 9.65 -7.98 -16.31
N SER A 95 8.78 -7.03 -16.65
CA SER A 95 7.68 -7.23 -17.60
C SER A 95 7.52 -5.99 -18.48
N ILE A 96 6.84 -6.17 -19.63
CA ILE A 96 6.54 -5.04 -20.55
C ILE A 96 5.53 -4.06 -19.97
N TYR A 97 4.80 -4.43 -18.91
CA TYR A 97 3.74 -3.62 -18.30
C TYR A 97 4.23 -2.79 -17.12
N HIS A 98 5.39 -3.15 -16.53
CA HIS A 98 5.89 -2.51 -15.32
C HIS A 98 7.36 -2.15 -15.48
N TYR A 99 7.73 -0.93 -15.18
CA TYR A 99 9.08 -0.40 -15.23
C TYR A 99 9.69 -0.19 -13.82
N THR A 100 8.87 -0.43 -12.77
CA THR A 100 9.26 -0.25 -11.36
C THR A 100 9.13 -1.55 -10.58
N ASP A 101 9.56 -1.57 -9.31
CA ASP A 101 9.23 -2.63 -8.36
C ASP A 101 7.75 -2.57 -7.94
N VAL A 102 7.32 -3.61 -7.19
CA VAL A 102 5.92 -3.73 -6.75
C VAL A 102 5.47 -2.56 -5.89
N LEU A 103 6.33 -2.05 -5.00
CA LEU A 103 5.94 -0.95 -4.12
C LEU A 103 5.73 0.35 -4.90
N HIS A 104 6.70 0.76 -5.73
CA HIS A 104 6.56 2.01 -6.50
C HIS A 104 5.36 1.97 -7.44
N HIS A 105 5.11 0.84 -8.14
CA HIS A 105 3.88 0.66 -8.90
C HIS A 105 2.62 0.88 -8.04
N THR A 106 2.57 0.26 -6.87
CA THR A 106 1.47 0.42 -5.92
C THR A 106 1.26 1.87 -5.51
N LEU A 107 2.33 2.59 -5.19
CA LEU A 107 2.27 3.99 -4.78
C LEU A 107 1.85 4.90 -5.94
N ASP A 108 2.30 4.62 -7.16
CA ASP A 108 1.85 5.31 -8.37
C ASP A 108 0.34 5.12 -8.57
N ALA A 109 -0.17 3.89 -8.44
CA ALA A 109 -1.61 3.61 -8.52
C ALA A 109 -2.41 4.41 -7.48
N MET A 110 -1.91 4.50 -6.25
CA MET A 110 -2.57 5.27 -5.18
C MET A 110 -2.66 6.76 -5.49
N CYS A 111 -1.77 7.35 -6.28
CA CYS A 111 -1.83 8.76 -6.69
C CYS A 111 -3.04 9.07 -7.57
N TYR A 112 -3.61 8.07 -8.24
CA TYR A 112 -4.81 8.21 -9.07
C TYR A 112 -6.12 8.02 -8.31
N LEU A 113 -6.07 7.66 -7.01
CA LEU A 113 -7.27 7.49 -6.18
C LEU A 113 -7.89 8.86 -5.84
N LYS A 114 -8.90 9.25 -6.60
CA LYS A 114 -9.63 10.52 -6.41
C LYS A 114 -11.12 10.35 -6.70
N PRO A 115 -12.01 10.71 -5.77
CA PRO A 115 -11.71 11.20 -4.41
C PRO A 115 -11.03 10.13 -3.56
N TYR A 116 -10.35 10.55 -2.49
CA TYR A 116 -9.73 9.64 -1.54
C TYR A 116 -10.81 8.88 -0.76
N ASP A 117 -10.60 7.58 -0.63
CA ASP A 117 -11.37 6.68 0.24
C ASP A 117 -10.41 5.74 0.98
N GLU A 118 -10.57 5.62 2.29
CA GLU A 118 -9.66 4.82 3.13
C GLU A 118 -9.68 3.34 2.76
N THR A 119 -10.85 2.78 2.44
CA THR A 119 -11.00 1.36 2.09
C THR A 119 -10.30 1.05 0.78
N LEU A 120 -10.49 1.92 -0.22
CA LEU A 120 -9.83 1.80 -1.52
C LEU A 120 -8.33 2.03 -1.43
N ALA A 121 -7.89 2.98 -0.58
CA ALA A 121 -6.47 3.23 -0.34
C ALA A 121 -5.76 1.99 0.25
N PHE A 122 -6.36 1.31 1.24
CA PHE A 122 -5.82 0.05 1.75
C PHE A 122 -5.93 -1.08 0.74
N ALA A 123 -7.00 -1.15 -0.05
CA ALA A 123 -7.11 -2.15 -1.10
C ALA A 123 -6.00 -1.98 -2.15
N LEU A 124 -5.73 -0.76 -2.60
CA LEU A 124 -4.60 -0.44 -3.47
C LEU A 124 -3.26 -0.74 -2.80
N LEU A 125 -3.05 -0.36 -1.54
CA LEU A 125 -1.81 -0.64 -0.84
C LEU A 125 -1.51 -2.16 -0.76
N PHE A 126 -2.53 -3.00 -0.76
CA PHE A 126 -2.40 -4.45 -0.62
C PHE A 126 -2.53 -5.24 -1.92
N HIS A 127 -3.04 -4.64 -3.02
CA HIS A 127 -3.47 -5.38 -4.22
C HIS A 127 -2.39 -6.30 -4.78
N ASP A 128 -1.17 -5.82 -4.81
CA ASP A 128 -0.03 -6.47 -5.45
C ASP A 128 0.97 -7.12 -4.47
N LEU A 129 0.75 -7.04 -3.16
CA LEU A 129 1.67 -7.65 -2.18
C LEU A 129 1.81 -9.17 -2.35
N GLY A 130 0.80 -9.84 -2.92
CA GLY A 130 0.87 -11.26 -3.25
C GLY A 130 1.93 -11.59 -4.30
N LYS A 131 2.34 -10.65 -5.15
CA LYS A 131 3.38 -10.82 -6.18
C LYS A 131 4.71 -11.29 -5.58
N VAL A 132 5.05 -10.79 -4.40
CA VAL A 132 6.29 -11.14 -3.68
C VAL A 132 6.41 -12.65 -3.43
N GLN A 133 5.29 -13.31 -3.11
CA GLN A 133 5.29 -14.74 -2.74
C GLN A 133 5.22 -15.68 -3.94
N VAL A 134 4.70 -15.20 -5.09
CA VAL A 134 4.43 -16.06 -6.26
C VAL A 134 5.35 -15.77 -7.43
N LYS A 135 6.29 -14.82 -7.29
CA LYS A 135 7.21 -14.46 -8.36
C LYS A 135 7.99 -15.66 -8.86
N THR A 136 7.96 -15.87 -10.18
CA THR A 136 8.82 -16.82 -10.89
C THR A 136 9.43 -16.13 -12.10
N THR A 137 10.66 -16.50 -12.47
CA THR A 137 11.34 -15.94 -13.65
C THR A 137 11.56 -17.07 -14.65
N ASP A 138 11.19 -16.86 -15.92
CA ASP A 138 11.39 -17.83 -16.97
C ASP A 138 12.83 -17.82 -17.53
N SER A 139 13.13 -18.74 -18.47
CA SER A 139 14.45 -18.86 -19.08
C SER A 139 14.89 -17.62 -19.87
N ASN A 140 13.96 -16.73 -20.23
CA ASN A 140 14.24 -15.47 -20.95
C ASN A 140 14.39 -14.29 -19.99
N GLY A 141 14.37 -14.52 -18.67
CA GLY A 141 14.47 -13.49 -17.65
C GLY A 141 13.16 -12.74 -17.40
N LYS A 142 12.03 -13.16 -17.98
CA LYS A 142 10.71 -12.53 -17.77
C LYS A 142 10.08 -13.02 -16.48
N ASP A 143 9.58 -12.08 -15.68
CA ASP A 143 8.88 -12.36 -14.43
C ASP A 143 7.40 -12.69 -14.66
N HIS A 144 6.90 -13.65 -13.88
CA HIS A 144 5.51 -14.09 -13.87
C HIS A 144 4.99 -14.10 -12.43
N PHE A 145 3.73 -13.70 -12.26
CA PHE A 145 3.08 -13.53 -10.95
C PHE A 145 1.73 -14.27 -10.88
N LYS A 146 1.69 -15.52 -11.36
CA LYS A 146 0.44 -16.30 -11.41
C LYS A 146 -0.19 -16.43 -10.04
N HIS A 147 -1.50 -16.16 -9.96
CA HIS A 147 -2.31 -16.27 -8.75
C HIS A 147 -1.96 -15.23 -7.65
N HIS A 148 -1.24 -14.14 -7.98
CA HIS A 148 -0.89 -13.10 -7.01
C HIS A 148 -2.12 -12.49 -6.33
N ALA A 149 -3.21 -12.26 -7.07
CA ALA A 149 -4.45 -11.69 -6.51
C ALA A 149 -5.07 -12.59 -5.43
N LYS A 150 -5.05 -13.92 -5.64
CA LYS A 150 -5.55 -14.88 -4.65
C LYS A 150 -4.67 -14.88 -3.38
N VAL A 151 -3.36 -14.95 -3.55
CA VAL A 151 -2.41 -14.91 -2.42
C VAL A 151 -2.47 -13.55 -1.71
N GLY A 152 -2.54 -12.46 -2.47
CA GLY A 152 -2.72 -11.11 -1.94
C GLY A 152 -4.01 -10.94 -1.13
N SER A 153 -5.12 -11.54 -1.60
CA SER A 153 -6.39 -11.53 -0.87
C SER A 153 -6.27 -12.23 0.49
N GLU A 154 -5.62 -13.39 0.57
CA GLU A 154 -5.41 -14.07 1.87
C GLU A 154 -4.48 -13.24 2.78
N LEU A 155 -3.40 -12.69 2.24
CA LEU A 155 -2.50 -11.79 2.97
C LEU A 155 -3.25 -10.55 3.47
N SER A 156 -4.11 -9.95 2.65
CA SER A 156 -4.88 -8.77 3.04
C SER A 156 -5.87 -9.02 4.18
N LYS A 157 -6.42 -10.24 4.31
CA LYS A 157 -7.24 -10.63 5.47
C LYS A 157 -6.43 -10.60 6.77
N GLU A 158 -5.18 -11.03 6.70
CA GLU A 158 -4.27 -10.99 7.85
C GLU A 158 -3.90 -9.54 8.19
N LEU A 159 -3.51 -8.74 7.18
CA LEU A 159 -3.16 -7.33 7.34
C LEU A 159 -4.31 -6.51 7.91
N CYS A 160 -5.54 -6.71 7.42
CA CYS A 160 -6.73 -6.04 7.96
C CYS A 160 -6.95 -6.35 9.44
N ARG A 161 -6.66 -7.58 9.89
CA ARG A 161 -6.73 -7.94 11.32
C ARG A 161 -5.60 -7.32 12.11
N ARG A 162 -4.36 -7.40 11.60
CA ARG A 162 -3.16 -6.83 12.21
C ARG A 162 -3.30 -5.32 12.41
N PHE A 163 -3.85 -4.62 11.42
CA PHE A 163 -4.08 -3.17 11.44
C PHE A 163 -5.38 -2.77 12.13
N LYS A 164 -6.13 -3.73 12.66
CA LYS A 164 -7.40 -3.52 13.36
C LYS A 164 -8.39 -2.67 12.54
N LEU A 165 -8.44 -2.89 11.24
CA LEU A 165 -9.37 -2.23 10.36
C LEU A 165 -10.83 -2.61 10.69
N THR A 166 -11.79 -1.80 10.26
CA THR A 166 -13.23 -2.00 10.54
C THR A 166 -13.75 -3.32 9.95
N ASN A 167 -14.89 -3.80 10.42
CA ASN A 167 -15.50 -5.02 9.88
C ASN A 167 -15.86 -4.89 8.41
N GLU A 168 -16.28 -3.71 7.98
CA GLU A 168 -16.56 -3.40 6.58
C GLU A 168 -15.29 -3.48 5.72
N GLN A 169 -14.21 -2.82 6.16
CA GLN A 169 -12.90 -2.90 5.50
C GLN A 169 -12.36 -4.34 5.43
N ARG A 170 -12.52 -5.12 6.50
CA ARG A 170 -12.13 -6.55 6.53
C ARG A 170 -12.92 -7.41 5.55
N LYS A 171 -14.15 -7.02 5.21
CA LYS A 171 -14.98 -7.68 4.20
C LYS A 171 -14.54 -7.30 2.79
N TRP A 172 -14.39 -6.00 2.52
CA TRP A 172 -14.27 -5.49 1.17
C TRP A 172 -12.85 -5.41 0.64
N ILE A 173 -11.85 -5.08 1.47
CA ILE A 173 -10.45 -5.00 1.02
C ILE A 173 -9.98 -6.33 0.40
N PRO A 174 -10.13 -7.50 1.06
CA PRO A 174 -9.75 -8.78 0.45
C PRO A 174 -10.52 -9.12 -0.82
N PHE A 175 -11.78 -8.69 -0.92
CA PHE A 175 -12.58 -8.87 -2.12
C PHE A 175 -11.99 -8.05 -3.28
N TYR A 176 -11.71 -6.78 -3.06
CA TYR A 176 -11.12 -5.91 -4.09
C TYR A 176 -9.74 -6.40 -4.52
N VAL A 177 -8.90 -6.82 -3.57
CA VAL A 177 -7.59 -7.42 -3.87
C VAL A 177 -7.73 -8.70 -4.70
N LEU A 178 -8.73 -9.55 -4.44
CA LEU A 178 -8.95 -10.77 -5.20
C LEU A 178 -9.33 -10.49 -6.66
N HIS A 179 -10.12 -9.45 -6.90
CA HIS A 179 -10.77 -9.17 -8.17
C HIS A 179 -10.16 -8.00 -8.97
N HIS A 180 -9.06 -7.39 -8.47
CA HIS A 180 -8.46 -6.25 -9.17
C HIS A 180 -7.93 -6.61 -10.56
N ASP A 181 -7.39 -7.82 -10.75
CA ASP A 181 -6.81 -8.31 -12.02
C ASP A 181 -7.76 -9.18 -12.85
N ASP A 182 -9.03 -9.33 -12.45
CA ASP A 182 -10.02 -10.06 -13.23
C ASP A 182 -10.21 -9.40 -14.61
N LYS A 183 -10.39 -10.20 -15.66
CA LYS A 183 -10.81 -9.66 -16.96
C LYS A 183 -12.20 -9.04 -16.82
N PHE A 184 -12.29 -7.72 -17.01
CA PHE A 184 -13.54 -6.98 -16.95
C PHE A 184 -13.89 -6.50 -18.36
N THR A 185 -14.97 -7.02 -18.89
CA THR A 185 -15.59 -6.56 -20.15
C THR A 185 -16.82 -5.74 -19.80
N CYS A 186 -16.99 -4.56 -20.42
CA CYS A 186 -18.15 -3.69 -20.14
C CYS A 186 -19.43 -4.23 -20.81
N ASP A 187 -19.62 -5.56 -20.83
CA ASP A 187 -20.83 -6.19 -21.34
C ASP A 187 -21.79 -6.61 -20.20
N LEU A 188 -23.02 -6.92 -20.58
CA LEU A 188 -24.07 -7.28 -19.63
C LEU A 188 -23.72 -8.54 -18.84
N ASP A 189 -23.04 -9.52 -19.43
CA ASP A 189 -22.68 -10.79 -18.78
C ASP A 189 -21.64 -10.54 -17.66
N CYS A 190 -20.67 -9.68 -17.91
CA CYS A 190 -19.70 -9.29 -16.92
C CYS A 190 -20.35 -8.52 -15.76
N ILE A 191 -21.18 -7.52 -16.06
CA ILE A 191 -21.93 -6.76 -15.06
C ILE A 191 -22.84 -7.70 -14.27
N TYR A 192 -23.56 -8.59 -14.93
CA TYR A 192 -24.42 -9.59 -14.29
C TYR A 192 -23.64 -10.49 -13.33
N LYS A 193 -22.45 -10.98 -13.75
CA LYS A 193 -21.56 -11.78 -12.88
C LYS A 193 -21.29 -11.07 -11.56
N TYR A 194 -20.87 -9.80 -11.60
CA TYR A 194 -20.52 -9.07 -10.37
C TYR A 194 -21.76 -8.72 -9.54
N ARG A 195 -22.85 -8.30 -10.17
CA ARG A 195 -24.10 -7.93 -9.47
C ARG A 195 -24.80 -9.14 -8.85
N VAL A 196 -24.86 -10.25 -9.58
CA VAL A 196 -25.66 -11.42 -9.17
C VAL A 196 -24.81 -12.46 -8.47
N THR A 197 -23.68 -12.87 -9.03
CA THR A 197 -22.85 -13.94 -8.44
C THR A 197 -22.12 -13.48 -7.18
N TYR A 198 -21.60 -12.25 -7.18
CA TYR A 198 -20.90 -11.70 -6.02
C TYR A 198 -21.77 -10.77 -5.16
N HIS A 199 -23.03 -10.57 -5.53
CA HIS A 199 -23.99 -9.72 -4.80
C HIS A 199 -23.50 -8.30 -4.57
N LEU A 200 -22.76 -7.71 -5.55
CA LEU A 200 -22.30 -6.34 -5.44
C LEU A 200 -23.45 -5.37 -5.70
N ASP A 201 -23.60 -4.39 -4.83
CA ASP A 201 -24.37 -3.20 -5.15
C ASP A 201 -23.60 -2.28 -6.12
N GLU A 202 -24.19 -1.17 -6.47
CA GLU A 202 -23.60 -0.22 -7.41
C GLU A 202 -22.31 0.42 -6.85
N GLU A 203 -22.32 0.76 -5.57
CA GLU A 203 -21.18 1.38 -4.89
C GLU A 203 -19.96 0.47 -4.93
N HIS A 204 -20.11 -0.79 -4.51
CA HIS A 204 -18.98 -1.74 -4.48
C HIS A 204 -18.49 -2.13 -5.87
N LEU A 205 -19.38 -2.13 -6.87
CA LEU A 205 -18.96 -2.33 -8.26
C LEU A 205 -18.13 -1.15 -8.76
N LEU A 206 -18.56 0.09 -8.49
CA LEU A 206 -17.82 1.31 -8.85
C LEU A 206 -16.46 1.37 -8.11
N ASN A 207 -16.42 0.99 -6.86
CA ASN A 207 -15.19 0.90 -6.06
C ASN A 207 -14.18 -0.07 -6.69
N LEU A 208 -14.63 -1.26 -7.11
CA LEU A 208 -13.77 -2.22 -7.82
C LEU A 208 -13.24 -1.64 -9.13
N LEU A 209 -14.09 -0.99 -9.91
CA LEU A 209 -13.68 -0.32 -11.16
C LEU A 209 -12.68 0.81 -10.92
N GLN A 210 -12.84 1.55 -9.84
CA GLN A 210 -11.90 2.62 -9.46
C GLN A 210 -10.52 2.06 -9.11
N ILE A 211 -10.44 0.96 -8.36
CA ILE A 211 -9.17 0.28 -8.08
C ILE A 211 -8.49 -0.16 -9.36
N ARG A 212 -9.23 -0.81 -10.26
CA ARG A 212 -8.71 -1.25 -11.57
C ARG A 212 -8.23 -0.10 -12.44
N TYR A 213 -8.97 1.03 -12.41
CA TYR A 213 -8.55 2.25 -13.09
C TYR A 213 -7.23 2.78 -12.53
N CYS A 214 -7.09 2.87 -11.20
CA CYS A 214 -5.86 3.34 -10.56
C CYS A 214 -4.66 2.45 -10.91
N ASP A 215 -4.84 1.13 -10.86
CA ASP A 215 -3.82 0.15 -11.22
C ASP A 215 -3.42 0.28 -12.70
N ALA A 216 -4.39 0.34 -13.60
CA ALA A 216 -4.13 0.51 -15.04
C ALA A 216 -3.38 1.81 -15.37
N MET A 217 -3.69 2.91 -14.67
CA MET A 217 -3.01 4.20 -14.84
C MET A 217 -1.56 4.20 -14.37
N ALA A 218 -1.16 3.26 -13.52
CA ALA A 218 0.20 3.10 -13.04
C ALA A 218 1.06 2.17 -13.93
N HIS A 219 0.45 1.55 -14.95
CA HIS A 219 1.20 0.77 -15.93
C HIS A 219 2.01 1.67 -16.86
N SER A 220 3.11 1.15 -17.42
CA SER A 220 3.85 1.83 -18.49
C SER A 220 2.94 2.06 -19.70
N GLU A 221 2.97 3.26 -20.27
CA GLU A 221 2.39 3.50 -21.60
C GLU A 221 3.14 2.61 -22.60
N LEU A 222 2.40 1.75 -23.30
CA LEU A 222 2.90 0.93 -24.42
C LEU A 222 2.90 1.74 -25.71
#